data_acc39da950699fc4f257fe818f42886c
#
_entry.id   acc39da950699fc4f257fe818f42886c
#
_cell.length_a   1.000
_cell.length_b   1.000
_cell.length_c   1.000
_cell.angle_alpha   90.00
_cell.angle_beta   90.00
_cell.angle_gamma   90.00
#
_symmetry.space_group_name_H-M   'P 1'
#
loop_
_entity.id
_entity.type
_entity.pdbx_description
1 polymer ?
#
loop_
_entity_poly.entity_id
_entity_poly.type
_entity_poly.pdbx_seq_one_letter_code
_entity_poly.pdbx_strand_id
1 'polypeptide(L)'
;MLIDHVEEHTVRKVIEAGFWAGITLYPESKCTPPRAVDMLEQYGSSDRLWMNSACDWGVSDTLSLPKAIIELRKRSFSEDEIDRFVYQNPVRFLKQCPKFKLEI
;
A
#
# COMPACT_ATOMS: atom_id res chain seq x y z
N MET A 1 14.51 -3.73 -3.47
CA MET A 1 14.38 -2.25 -3.45
C MET A 1 12.92 -1.88 -3.36
N LEU A 2 12.61 -0.90 -2.56
CA LEU A 2 11.26 -0.33 -2.45
C LEU A 2 11.17 0.97 -3.22
N ILE A 3 10.19 1.10 -4.09
CA ILE A 3 9.82 2.36 -4.72
C ILE A 3 8.52 2.79 -4.07
N ASP A 4 8.59 3.86 -3.29
CA ASP A 4 7.44 4.38 -2.56
C ASP A 4 6.72 5.47 -3.34
N HIS A 5 5.54 5.86 -2.88
CA HIS A 5 4.71 6.89 -3.51
C HIS A 5 4.34 6.58 -4.97
N VAL A 6 4.11 5.32 -5.29
CA VAL A 6 3.71 4.94 -6.65
C VAL A 6 2.31 5.47 -6.96
N GLU A 7 2.10 5.80 -8.22
CA GLU A 7 0.82 6.27 -8.74
C GLU A 7 0.41 5.42 -9.95
N GLU A 8 -0.75 5.69 -10.49
CA GLU A 8 -1.33 4.89 -11.57
C GLU A 8 -0.40 4.73 -12.78
N HIS A 9 0.39 5.76 -13.08
CA HIS A 9 1.29 5.74 -14.23
C HIS A 9 2.65 5.09 -13.95
N THR A 10 2.97 4.75 -12.70
CA THR A 10 4.28 4.20 -12.33
C THR A 10 4.20 2.81 -11.72
N VAL A 11 3.07 2.45 -11.09
CA VAL A 11 2.96 1.19 -10.34
C VAL A 11 3.26 -0.03 -11.19
N ARG A 12 2.76 -0.07 -12.41
CA ARG A 12 3.00 -1.20 -13.32
C ARG A 12 4.48 -1.40 -13.61
N LYS A 13 5.18 -0.31 -13.90
CA LYS A 13 6.60 -0.37 -14.21
C LYS A 13 7.43 -0.87 -13.03
N VAL A 14 7.06 -0.44 -11.82
CA VAL A 14 7.75 -0.85 -10.60
C VAL A 14 7.56 -2.36 -10.37
N ILE A 15 6.34 -2.85 -10.52
CA ILE A 15 6.04 -4.27 -10.33
C ILE A 15 6.75 -5.11 -11.40
N GLU A 16 6.69 -4.70 -12.66
CA GLU A 16 7.33 -5.43 -13.78
C GLU A 16 8.84 -5.47 -13.62
N ALA A 17 9.44 -4.46 -13.01
CA ALA A 17 10.88 -4.44 -12.73
C ALA A 17 11.27 -5.32 -11.54
N GLY A 18 10.32 -5.92 -10.85
CA GLY A 18 10.58 -6.80 -9.71
C GLY A 18 10.85 -6.07 -8.40
N PHE A 19 10.53 -4.78 -8.33
CA PHE A 19 10.69 -4.00 -7.11
C PHE A 19 9.44 -4.05 -6.24
N TRP A 20 9.60 -3.71 -4.96
CA TRP A 20 8.47 -3.53 -4.05
C TRP A 20 7.86 -2.16 -4.29
N ALA A 21 6.53 -2.10 -4.29
CA ALA A 21 5.79 -0.87 -4.58
C ALA A 21 4.95 -0.45 -3.38
N GLY A 22 5.13 0.78 -2.93
CA GLY A 22 4.34 1.37 -1.84
C GLY A 22 3.38 2.42 -2.37
N ILE A 23 2.10 2.26 -2.09
CA ILE A 23 1.08 3.25 -2.38
C ILE A 23 0.92 4.11 -1.13
N THR A 24 1.33 5.36 -1.21
CA THR A 24 1.27 6.27 -0.07
C THR A 24 0.02 7.13 -0.14
N LEU A 25 -0.77 7.07 0.92
CA LEU A 25 -2.05 7.77 1.01
C LEU A 25 -1.84 9.22 1.43
N TYR A 26 -2.13 10.14 0.52
CA TYR A 26 -2.19 11.58 0.76
C TYR A 26 -3.58 12.06 0.32
N PRO A 27 -4.59 12.01 1.21
CA PRO A 27 -5.98 12.15 0.79
C PRO A 27 -6.34 13.42 0.04
N GLU A 28 -5.62 14.51 0.29
CA GLU A 28 -5.94 15.80 -0.33
C GLU A 28 -4.89 16.28 -1.34
N SER A 29 -3.68 15.71 -1.32
CA SER A 29 -2.61 16.21 -2.16
C SER A 29 -2.21 15.28 -3.30
N LYS A 30 -2.31 13.97 -3.14
CA LYS A 30 -1.89 13.01 -4.16
C LYS A 30 -2.84 11.84 -4.32
N CYS A 31 -2.76 10.86 -3.44
CA CYS A 31 -3.48 9.60 -3.61
C CYS A 31 -4.53 9.42 -2.52
N THR A 32 -5.79 9.47 -2.92
CA THR A 32 -6.91 9.24 -2.01
C THR A 32 -7.13 7.74 -1.80
N PRO A 33 -7.83 7.32 -0.73
CA PRO A 33 -8.19 5.91 -0.54
C PRO A 33 -8.86 5.25 -1.74
N PRO A 34 -9.86 5.86 -2.40
CA PRO A 34 -10.44 5.25 -3.61
C PRO A 34 -9.43 5.02 -4.73
N ARG A 35 -8.52 5.95 -4.99
CA ARG A 35 -7.48 5.80 -6.00
C ARG A 35 -6.50 4.69 -5.66
N ALA A 36 -6.13 4.59 -4.38
CA ALA A 36 -5.25 3.51 -3.92
C ALA A 36 -5.91 2.14 -4.16
N VAL A 37 -7.18 2.02 -3.85
CA VAL A 37 -7.92 0.78 -4.05
C VAL A 37 -8.09 0.46 -5.53
N ASP A 38 -8.25 1.47 -6.40
CA ASP A 38 -8.26 1.26 -7.84
C ASP A 38 -6.98 0.55 -8.31
N MET A 39 -5.83 0.99 -7.80
CA MET A 39 -4.55 0.34 -8.11
C MET A 39 -4.48 -1.08 -7.56
N LEU A 40 -4.99 -1.31 -6.36
CA LEU A 40 -5.03 -2.65 -5.77
C LEU A 40 -5.96 -3.60 -6.52
N GLU A 41 -7.07 -3.12 -7.06
CA GLU A 41 -7.94 -3.94 -7.91
C GLU A 41 -7.20 -4.41 -9.16
N GLN A 42 -6.38 -3.55 -9.73
CA GLN A 42 -5.70 -3.83 -10.98
C GLN A 42 -4.43 -4.66 -10.79
N TYR A 43 -3.68 -4.41 -9.71
CA TYR A 43 -2.35 -4.99 -9.51
C TYR A 43 -2.21 -5.79 -8.21
N GLY A 44 -3.29 -5.99 -7.48
CA GLY A 44 -3.25 -6.59 -6.13
C GLY A 44 -2.88 -8.06 -6.08
N SER A 45 -2.71 -8.74 -7.22
CA SER A 45 -2.17 -10.09 -7.23
C SER A 45 -0.67 -10.12 -6.94
N SER A 46 0.00 -8.96 -7.00
CA SER A 46 1.42 -8.87 -6.68
C SER A 46 1.65 -8.97 -5.17
N ASP A 47 2.59 -9.81 -4.75
CA ASP A 47 3.01 -9.90 -3.36
C ASP A 47 3.87 -8.73 -2.91
N ARG A 48 4.22 -7.84 -3.82
CA ARG A 48 5.16 -6.74 -3.58
C ARG A 48 4.50 -5.38 -3.59
N LEU A 49 3.19 -5.33 -3.41
CA LEU A 49 2.41 -4.10 -3.39
C LEU A 49 1.72 -3.95 -2.04
N TRP A 50 1.82 -2.77 -1.45
CA TRP A 50 1.11 -2.46 -0.21
C TRP A 50 0.72 -0.99 -0.13
N MET A 51 -0.09 -0.66 0.89
CA MET A 51 -0.46 0.72 1.21
C MET A 51 0.26 1.19 2.47
N ASN A 52 0.55 2.48 2.50
CA ASN A 52 1.02 3.17 3.69
C ASN A 52 0.43 4.57 3.74
N SER A 53 0.69 5.29 4.83
CA SER A 53 0.23 6.66 4.99
C SER A 53 1.42 7.57 5.30
N ALA A 54 1.26 8.86 5.02
CA ALA A 54 2.28 9.86 5.33
C ALA A 54 1.62 11.13 5.81
N CYS A 55 2.27 11.80 6.77
CA CYS A 55 1.81 13.05 7.36
C CYS A 55 2.92 14.12 7.35
N ASP A 56 3.88 13.97 6.46
CA ASP A 56 5.08 14.80 6.42
C ASP A 56 4.99 15.95 5.43
N TRP A 57 3.96 15.99 4.60
CA TRP A 57 3.85 16.98 3.55
C TRP A 57 2.40 17.35 3.27
N GLY A 58 2.10 18.66 3.37
CA GLY A 58 0.78 19.19 3.07
C GLY A 58 -0.32 18.73 4.01
N VAL A 59 -1.56 18.89 3.58
CA VAL A 59 -2.72 18.42 4.33
C VAL A 59 -2.78 16.91 4.26
N SER A 60 -2.85 16.25 5.40
CA SER A 60 -2.87 14.81 5.50
C SER A 60 -3.92 14.35 6.50
N ASP A 61 -4.26 13.07 6.44
CA ASP A 61 -5.25 12.44 7.31
C ASP A 61 -4.58 11.24 8.01
N THR A 62 -4.45 11.31 9.32
CA THR A 62 -3.88 10.23 10.12
C THR A 62 -4.71 8.94 10.07
N LEU A 63 -5.96 9.03 9.63
CA LEU A 63 -6.87 7.90 9.48
C LEU A 63 -6.97 7.41 8.03
N SER A 64 -6.08 7.83 7.15
CA SER A 64 -6.17 7.49 5.72
C SER A 64 -6.07 5.98 5.47
N LEU A 65 -5.20 5.27 6.19
CA LEU A 65 -5.08 3.83 6.04
C LEU A 65 -6.34 3.08 6.51
N PRO A 66 -6.91 3.37 7.70
CA PRO A 66 -8.21 2.81 8.07
C PRO A 66 -9.32 3.12 7.06
N LYS A 67 -9.34 4.32 6.49
CA LYS A 67 -10.32 4.67 5.46
C LYS A 67 -10.15 3.85 4.19
N ALA A 68 -8.92 3.57 3.80
CA ALA A 68 -8.63 2.70 2.66
C ALA A 68 -9.09 1.25 2.94
N ILE A 69 -8.95 0.77 4.15
CA ILE A 69 -9.45 -0.55 4.56
C ILE A 69 -10.97 -0.61 4.41
N ILE A 70 -11.68 0.44 4.81
CA ILE A 70 -13.14 0.53 4.63
C ILE A 70 -13.49 0.48 3.13
N GLU A 71 -12.76 1.19 2.29
CA GLU A 71 -12.98 1.18 0.85
C GLU A 71 -12.76 -0.22 0.25
N LEU A 72 -11.73 -0.93 0.71
CA LEU A 72 -11.47 -2.32 0.29
C LEU A 72 -12.65 -3.22 0.65
N ARG A 73 -13.19 -3.09 1.86
CA ARG A 73 -14.37 -3.86 2.28
C ARG A 73 -15.59 -3.55 1.44
N LYS A 74 -15.81 -2.28 1.10
CA LYS A 74 -16.92 -1.87 0.23
C LYS A 74 -16.81 -2.51 -1.15
N ARG A 75 -15.61 -2.76 -1.64
CA ARG A 75 -15.37 -3.39 -2.95
C ARG A 75 -15.23 -4.90 -2.85
N SER A 76 -15.63 -5.49 -1.73
CA SER A 76 -15.70 -6.95 -1.53
C SER A 76 -14.35 -7.65 -1.51
N PHE A 77 -13.28 -6.95 -1.13
CA PHE A 77 -12.00 -7.61 -0.86
C PHE A 77 -12.14 -8.47 0.39
N SER A 78 -11.53 -9.66 0.38
CA SER A 78 -11.53 -10.53 1.55
C SER A 78 -10.63 -9.96 2.66
N GLU A 79 -10.88 -10.39 3.90
CA GLU A 79 -10.03 -9.96 5.01
C GLU A 79 -8.59 -10.43 4.84
N ASP A 80 -8.36 -11.58 4.21
CA ASP A 80 -7.02 -12.09 3.89
C ASP A 80 -6.31 -11.18 2.89
N GLU A 81 -7.00 -10.72 1.87
CA GLU A 81 -6.45 -9.79 0.89
C GLU A 81 -6.10 -8.45 1.54
N ILE A 82 -6.98 -7.93 2.38
CA ILE A 82 -6.76 -6.68 3.11
C ILE A 82 -5.53 -6.80 4.01
N ASP A 83 -5.45 -7.89 4.77
CA ASP A 83 -4.32 -8.15 5.67
C ASP A 83 -3.00 -8.23 4.90
N ARG A 84 -3.03 -8.80 3.70
CA ARG A 84 -1.86 -8.88 2.85
C ARG A 84 -1.35 -7.49 2.45
N PHE A 85 -2.23 -6.59 2.06
CA PHE A 85 -1.85 -5.25 1.62
C PHE A 85 -1.37 -4.33 2.74
N VAL A 86 -1.91 -4.47 3.94
CA VAL A 86 -1.61 -3.54 5.03
C VAL A 86 -0.63 -4.10 6.05
N TYR A 87 -0.40 -5.40 6.06
CA TYR A 87 0.41 -6.05 7.07
C TYR A 87 1.41 -7.04 6.49
N GLN A 88 0.94 -8.09 5.80
CA GLN A 88 1.81 -9.20 5.40
C GLN A 88 2.89 -8.78 4.41
N ASN A 89 2.53 -8.03 3.38
CA ASN A 89 3.50 -7.59 2.38
C ASN A 89 4.55 -6.63 2.96
N PRO A 90 4.18 -5.58 3.72
CA PRO A 90 5.18 -4.73 4.37
C PRO A 90 6.08 -5.50 5.33
N VAL A 91 5.54 -6.42 6.12
CA VAL A 91 6.34 -7.22 7.06
C VAL A 91 7.31 -8.11 6.29
N ARG A 92 6.85 -8.72 5.21
CA ARG A 92 7.73 -9.57 4.37
C ARG A 92 8.91 -8.76 3.82
N PHE A 93 8.66 -7.54 3.37
CA PHE A 93 9.73 -6.65 2.93
C PHE A 93 10.71 -6.35 4.05
N LEU A 94 10.19 -5.95 5.22
CA LEU A 94 11.03 -5.57 6.36
C LEU A 94 11.84 -6.73 6.91
N LYS A 95 11.32 -7.96 6.82
CA LYS A 95 12.05 -9.16 7.28
C LYS A 95 13.32 -9.44 6.48
N GLN A 96 13.53 -8.80 5.35
CA GLN A 96 14.80 -8.90 4.62
C GLN A 96 15.94 -8.21 5.39
N CYS A 97 15.64 -7.35 6.34
CA CYS A 97 16.64 -6.71 7.18
C CYS A 97 16.92 -7.60 8.40
N PRO A 98 18.19 -8.03 8.63
CA PRO A 98 18.52 -8.89 9.78
C PRO A 98 18.22 -8.25 11.14
N LYS A 99 18.11 -6.93 11.19
CA LYS A 99 17.83 -6.20 12.42
C LYS A 99 16.34 -6.07 12.73
N PHE A 100 15.48 -6.42 11.79
CA PHE A 100 14.02 -6.34 11.99
C PHE A 100 13.56 -7.52 12.86
N LYS A 101 12.92 -7.21 13.97
CA LYS A 101 12.49 -8.21 14.95
C LYS A 101 11.06 -7.95 15.39
N LEU A 102 10.12 -8.12 14.47
CA LEU A 102 8.70 -8.06 14.82
C LEU A 102 8.23 -9.47 15.17
N GLU A 103 7.83 -9.64 16.40
CA GLU A 103 7.24 -10.88 16.89
C GLU A 103 5.72 -10.69 16.99
N ILE A 104 4.98 -11.64 16.48
CA ILE A 104 3.53 -11.59 16.48
C ILE A 104 2.98 -12.93 16.91
#